data_683a048a900d8d0466418f4c2f218430
#
_entry.id   683a048a900d8d0466418f4c2f218430
#
_cell.length_a   1.000
_cell.length_b   1.000
_cell.length_c   1.000
_cell.angle_alpha   90.00
_cell.angle_beta   90.00
_cell.angle_gamma   90.00
#
_symmetry.space_group_name_H-M   'P 1'
#
loop_
_entity.id
_entity.type
_entity.pdbx_description
1 polymer ?
#
loop_
_entity_poly.entity_id
_entity_poly.type
_entity_poly.pdbx_seq_one_letter_code
_entity_poly.pdbx_strand_id
1 'polypeptide(L)'
;MALKHGNKNYYQVLIDPHRSKLIEQAAEKKGMKGTAWVRKAAYSQLEREFSSAEYKIAEAKDELLWRESVQRRIDGRKANSES
;
A
#
# COMPACT_ATOMS: atom_id res chain seq x y z
N MET A 1 -15.46 -2.18 -5.10
CA MET A 1 -14.75 -2.63 -6.29
C MET A 1 -13.36 -1.98 -6.35
N ALA A 2 -12.34 -2.76 -6.63
CA ALA A 2 -10.97 -2.26 -6.68
C ALA A 2 -10.64 -1.68 -8.06
N LEU A 3 -10.00 -0.52 -8.08
CA LEU A 3 -9.48 0.11 -9.29
C LEU A 3 -7.95 0.05 -9.25
N LYS A 4 -7.33 -0.05 -10.40
CA LYS A 4 -5.86 -0.08 -10.47
C LYS A 4 -5.26 1.31 -10.46
N HIS A 5 -4.15 1.46 -9.75
CA HIS A 5 -3.35 2.68 -9.73
C HIS A 5 -1.87 2.26 -9.79
N GLY A 6 -1.31 2.25 -10.98
CA GLY A 6 0.01 1.67 -11.24
C GLY A 6 -0.02 0.17 -10.97
N ASN A 7 0.86 -0.31 -10.09
CA ASN A 7 0.91 -1.72 -9.66
C ASN A 7 -0.02 -2.01 -8.48
N LYS A 8 -0.75 -1.00 -8.00
CA LYS A 8 -1.59 -1.12 -6.82
C LYS A 8 -3.06 -1.04 -7.20
N ASN A 9 -3.89 -1.70 -6.42
CA ASN A 9 -5.33 -1.58 -6.53
C ASN A 9 -5.78 -0.42 -5.66
N TYR A 10 -6.73 0.34 -6.17
CA TYR A 10 -7.28 1.50 -5.49
C TYR A 10 -8.66 1.17 -4.94
N TYR A 11 -8.86 1.41 -3.65
CA TYR A 11 -10.16 1.26 -2.99
C TYR A 11 -10.65 2.61 -2.54
N GLN A 12 -11.89 2.94 -2.90
CA GLN A 12 -12.55 4.14 -2.41
C GLN A 12 -13.32 3.79 -1.15
N VAL A 13 -12.93 4.35 -0.02
CA VAL A 13 -13.50 4.03 1.29
C VAL A 13 -14.05 5.28 1.94
N LEU A 14 -15.32 5.20 2.40
CA LEU A 14 -15.97 6.27 3.15
C LEU A 14 -15.90 5.92 4.64
N ILE A 15 -15.47 6.87 5.44
CA ILE A 15 -15.34 6.72 6.90
C ILE A 15 -16.28 7.71 7.57
N ASP A 16 -16.99 7.26 8.57
CA ASP A 16 -17.90 8.11 9.34
C ASP A 16 -17.12 9.24 10.04
N PRO A 17 -17.69 10.45 10.15
CA PRO A 17 -16.93 11.63 10.60
C PRO A 17 -16.28 11.49 11.96
N HIS A 18 -16.95 10.93 12.94
CA HIS A 18 -16.40 10.82 14.30
C HIS A 18 -15.28 9.79 14.37
N ARG A 19 -15.42 8.66 13.70
CA ARG A 19 -14.36 7.66 13.60
C ARG A 19 -13.19 8.14 12.76
N SER A 20 -13.47 8.97 11.75
CA SER A 20 -12.42 9.60 10.95
C SER A 20 -11.53 10.50 11.81
N LYS A 21 -12.09 11.25 12.75
CA LYS A 21 -11.29 12.06 13.68
C LYS A 21 -10.36 11.20 14.53
N LEU A 22 -10.85 10.04 14.97
CA LEU A 22 -10.01 9.11 15.74
C LEU A 22 -8.86 8.57 14.91
N ILE A 23 -9.11 8.29 13.62
CA ILE A 23 -8.06 7.86 12.69
C ILE A 23 -7.01 8.96 12.55
N GLU A 24 -7.43 10.20 12.36
CA GLU A 24 -6.51 11.34 12.22
C GLU A 24 -5.64 11.50 13.46
N GLN A 25 -6.24 11.40 14.66
CA GLN A 25 -5.50 11.48 15.91
C GLN A 25 -4.49 10.34 16.07
N ALA A 26 -4.90 9.11 15.75
CA ALA A 26 -4.02 7.95 15.83
C ALA A 26 -2.86 8.06 14.85
N ALA A 27 -3.14 8.50 13.63
CA ALA A 27 -2.11 8.69 12.61
C ALA A 27 -1.13 9.78 13.00
N GLU A 28 -1.62 10.90 13.51
CA GLU A 28 -0.80 12.02 13.94
C GLU A 28 0.19 11.61 15.04
N LYS A 29 -0.25 10.82 16.01
CA LYS A 29 0.62 10.29 17.07
C LYS A 29 1.77 9.47 16.53
N LYS A 30 1.60 8.85 15.38
CA LYS A 30 2.63 8.02 14.74
C LYS A 30 3.39 8.77 13.65
N GLY A 31 3.09 10.04 13.45
CA GLY A 31 3.71 10.85 12.42
C GLY A 31 3.41 10.38 11.00
N MET A 32 2.21 9.83 10.78
CA MET A 32 1.83 9.29 9.47
C MET A 32 0.52 9.92 8.99
N LYS A 33 0.26 9.84 7.68
CA LYS A 33 -0.98 10.33 7.10
C LYS A 33 -2.12 9.35 7.39
N GLY A 34 -3.35 9.86 7.41
CA GLY A 34 -4.55 9.04 7.64
C GLY A 34 -4.67 7.88 6.65
N THR A 35 -4.38 8.11 5.37
CA THR A 35 -4.40 7.07 4.34
C THR A 35 -3.40 5.96 4.61
N ALA A 36 -2.20 6.31 5.07
CA ALA A 36 -1.18 5.33 5.44
C ALA A 36 -1.60 4.53 6.67
N TRP A 37 -2.23 5.18 7.62
CA TRP A 37 -2.76 4.51 8.81
C TRP A 37 -3.85 3.48 8.44
N VAL A 38 -4.77 3.86 7.55
CA VAL A 38 -5.84 2.97 7.08
C VAL A 38 -5.25 1.76 6.36
N ARG A 39 -4.27 1.99 5.50
CA ARG A 39 -3.59 0.91 4.77
C ARG A 39 -2.92 -0.07 5.74
N LYS A 40 -2.24 0.46 6.74
CA LYS A 40 -1.59 -0.35 7.77
C LYS A 40 -2.61 -1.15 8.57
N ALA A 41 -3.75 -0.55 8.90
CA ALA A 41 -4.83 -1.22 9.61
C ALA A 41 -5.39 -2.38 8.79
N ALA A 42 -5.56 -2.18 7.48
CA ALA A 42 -6.03 -3.24 6.58
C ALA A 42 -5.04 -4.41 6.54
N TYR A 43 -3.75 -4.13 6.46
CA TYR A 43 -2.73 -5.17 6.46
C TYR A 43 -2.69 -5.94 7.79
N SER A 44 -2.85 -5.24 8.91
CA SER A 44 -2.94 -5.88 10.22
C SER A 44 -4.15 -6.81 10.32
N GLN A 45 -5.27 -6.41 9.74
CA GLN A 45 -6.47 -7.24 9.72
C GLN A 45 -6.26 -8.50 8.87
N LEU A 46 -5.58 -8.37 7.73
CA LEU A 46 -5.24 -9.52 6.89
C LEU A 46 -4.37 -10.54 7.62
N GLU A 47 -3.40 -10.06 8.40
CA GLU A 47 -2.55 -10.93 9.20
C GLU A 47 -3.33 -11.75 10.22
N ARG A 48 -4.46 -11.21 10.70
CA ARG A 48 -5.33 -11.91 11.64
C ARG A 48 -6.24 -12.93 10.96
N GLU A 49 -6.68 -12.63 9.73
CA GLU A 49 -7.67 -13.45 9.02
C GLU A 49 -7.06 -14.56 8.18
N PHE A 50 -5.81 -14.41 7.78
CA PHE A 50 -5.12 -15.38 6.95
C PHE A 50 -3.96 -16.02 7.68
N SER A 51 -3.53 -17.19 7.20
CA SER A 51 -2.37 -17.85 7.77
C SER A 51 -1.11 -17.01 7.52
N SER A 52 -0.12 -17.16 8.40
CA SER A 52 1.17 -16.48 8.23
C SER A 52 1.81 -16.82 6.88
N ALA A 53 1.68 -18.07 6.44
CA ALA A 53 2.23 -18.51 5.15
C ALA A 53 1.57 -17.80 3.97
N GLU A 54 0.24 -17.73 3.97
CA GLU A 54 -0.52 -17.05 2.90
C GLU A 54 -0.19 -15.57 2.83
N TYR A 55 -0.12 -14.91 3.98
CA TYR A 55 0.21 -13.47 4.05
C TYR A 55 1.62 -13.21 3.53
N LYS A 56 2.59 -14.02 3.94
CA LYS A 56 3.99 -13.86 3.51
C LYS A 56 4.17 -14.12 2.02
N ILE A 57 3.43 -15.05 1.44
CA ILE A 57 3.45 -15.29 0.00
C ILE A 57 2.95 -14.06 -0.75
N ALA A 58 1.82 -13.48 -0.31
CA ALA A 58 1.27 -12.27 -0.92
C ALA A 58 2.23 -11.09 -0.79
N GLU A 59 2.82 -10.91 0.39
CA GLU A 59 3.80 -9.85 0.65
C GLU A 59 5.02 -9.99 -0.26
N ALA A 60 5.54 -11.21 -0.42
CA ALA A 60 6.68 -11.46 -1.28
C ALA A 60 6.38 -11.18 -2.75
N LYS A 61 5.18 -11.52 -3.21
CA LYS A 61 4.75 -11.23 -4.58
C LYS A 61 4.62 -9.74 -4.82
N ASP A 62 4.08 -9.00 -3.84
CA ASP A 62 3.95 -7.55 -3.94
C ASP A 62 5.32 -6.87 -3.95
N GLU A 63 6.26 -7.35 -3.13
CA GLU A 63 7.62 -6.84 -3.12
C GLU A 63 8.32 -7.06 -4.45
N LEU A 64 8.12 -8.23 -5.06
CA LEU A 64 8.68 -8.53 -6.37
C LEU A 64 8.15 -7.57 -7.45
N LEU A 65 6.84 -7.32 -7.44
CA LEU A 65 6.23 -6.36 -8.36
C LEU A 65 6.80 -4.96 -8.18
N TRP A 66 7.03 -4.54 -6.95
CA TRP A 66 7.61 -3.24 -6.64
C TRP A 66 9.04 -3.15 -7.19
N ARG A 67 9.86 -4.18 -6.98
CA ARG A 67 11.23 -4.23 -7.49
C ARG A 67 11.29 -4.17 -9.01
N GLU A 68 10.41 -4.90 -9.68
CA GLU A 68 10.32 -4.88 -11.14
C GLU A 68 9.93 -3.50 -11.65
N SER A 69 9.01 -2.83 -10.95
CA SER A 69 8.57 -1.48 -11.30
C SER A 69 9.73 -0.48 -11.18
N VAL A 70 10.51 -0.56 -10.11
CA VAL A 70 11.68 0.30 -9.90
C VAL A 70 12.73 0.03 -10.96
N GLN A 71 12.99 -1.23 -11.29
CA GLN A 71 13.99 -1.60 -12.30
C GLN A 71 13.60 -1.06 -13.68
N ARG A 72 12.33 -1.15 -14.04
CA ARG A 72 11.85 -0.59 -15.32
C ARG A 72 12.05 0.92 -15.40
N ARG A 73 11.87 1.64 -14.29
CA ARG A 73 12.12 3.09 -14.25
C ARG A 73 13.61 3.40 -14.45
N ILE A 74 14.48 2.62 -13.83
CA ILE A 74 15.93 2.79 -13.98
C ILE A 74 16.34 2.52 -15.41
N ASP A 75 15.88 1.44 -16.01
CA ASP A 75 16.18 1.08 -17.39
C ASP A 75 15.67 2.15 -18.37
N GLY A 76 14.48 2.69 -18.13
CA GLY A 76 13.93 3.78 -18.93
C GLY A 76 14.79 5.05 -18.87
N ARG A 77 15.29 5.39 -17.69
CA ARG A 77 16.19 6.55 -17.53
C ARG A 77 17.52 6.35 -18.26
N LYS A 78 18.08 5.16 -18.21
CA LYS A 78 19.32 4.84 -18.94
C LYS A 78 19.13 4.96 -20.44
N ALA A 79 18.02 4.42 -20.95
CA ALA A 79 17.69 4.52 -22.37
C ALA A 79 17.57 5.97 -22.82
N ASN A 80 16.89 6.81 -22.01
CA ASN A 80 16.73 8.23 -22.33
C ASN A 80 18.05 9.01 -22.26
N SER A 81 18.94 8.66 -21.33
CA SER A 81 20.22 9.37 -21.18
C SER A 81 21.25 9.00 -22.24
N GLU A 82 21.08 7.89 -22.94
CA GLU A 82 21.96 7.43 -24.00
C GLU A 82 21.57 7.98 -25.39
N SER A 83 20.38 8.55 -25.50
CA SER A 83 19.86 9.03 -26.78
C SER A 83 20.28 10.46 -27.14
#